data_4f75b2631de17e45d724b585b0da608d
#
_entry.id   4f75b2631de17e45d724b585b0da608d
#
_cell.length_a   1.000
_cell.length_b   1.000
_cell.length_c   1.000
_cell.angle_alpha   90.00
_cell.angle_beta   90.00
_cell.angle_gamma   90.00
#
_symmetry.space_group_name_H-M   'P 1'
#
loop_
_entity.id
_entity.type
_entity.pdbx_description
1 polymer ?
#
loop_
_entity_poly.entity_id
_entity_poly.type
_entity_poly.pdbx_seq_one_letter_code
_entity_poly.pdbx_strand_id
1 'polypeptide(L)'
;MPHQPRTPEPIASRDNRWLKRFRAALAAPSSHRPAEEDVAAEGARLVATALQSGVEVIAVLVSKSGERHLPHLSGSIPPAARLLGTSDRLFAHVASTETPQGVAALMRPPSATFDDLVRGAAAPLVLVMAGMQDPGNVGTLIRAAEAFGATGVATASADGAGTANPFAPKALRASAGSALRLPVLRGMAAPVLLAQLRVAGVRVYAASPDTSIVNTLLPWEADWRMPVALLLGNEGAGLSADMLRSADAAVRIPQAAAPGAQAPMDSLNAAVAGSVLLYEAARQRTQS
;
A
#
# COMPACT_ATOMS: atom_id res chain seq x y z
N MET A 1 0.69 -21.98 28.64
CA MET A 1 -0.62 -21.91 29.31
C MET A 1 -1.66 -21.74 28.23
N PRO A 2 -2.72 -22.55 28.16
CA PRO A 2 -3.79 -22.35 27.19
C PRO A 2 -4.44 -20.99 27.48
N HIS A 3 -4.49 -20.14 26.44
CA HIS A 3 -5.12 -18.84 26.51
C HIS A 3 -6.62 -19.04 26.79
N GLN A 4 -7.10 -18.59 27.95
CA GLN A 4 -8.55 -18.56 28.19
C GLN A 4 -9.22 -17.69 27.11
N PRO A 5 -10.31 -18.17 26.49
CA PRO A 5 -11.01 -17.40 25.48
C PRO A 5 -11.51 -16.07 26.08
N ARG A 6 -11.02 -14.96 25.55
CA ARG A 6 -11.48 -13.62 25.98
C ARG A 6 -12.91 -13.40 25.49
N THR A 7 -13.80 -13.05 26.42
CA THR A 7 -15.16 -12.65 26.08
C THR A 7 -15.19 -11.21 25.53
N PRO A 8 -15.85 -10.95 24.38
CA PRO A 8 -15.98 -9.62 23.86
C PRO A 8 -16.76 -8.69 24.81
N GLU A 9 -16.24 -7.49 25.04
CA GLU A 9 -16.92 -6.43 25.81
C GLU A 9 -18.11 -5.92 25.00
N PRO A 10 -19.35 -5.95 25.53
CA PRO A 10 -20.54 -5.65 24.75
C PRO A 10 -20.69 -4.16 24.47
N ILE A 11 -21.05 -3.82 23.22
CA ILE A 11 -21.43 -2.48 22.78
C ILE A 11 -22.87 -2.52 22.26
N ALA A 12 -23.77 -1.78 22.91
CA ALA A 12 -25.19 -1.73 22.58
C ALA A 12 -25.66 -0.38 21.98
N SER A 13 -24.84 0.68 22.05
CA SER A 13 -25.23 2.02 21.60
C SER A 13 -24.43 2.45 20.35
N ARG A 14 -25.12 3.08 19.39
CA ARG A 14 -24.49 3.74 18.21
C ARG A 14 -23.56 4.89 18.61
N ASP A 15 -23.80 5.52 19.75
CA ASP A 15 -23.02 6.64 20.26
C ASP A 15 -21.76 6.23 21.00
N ASN A 16 -21.51 4.93 21.12
CA ASN A 16 -20.31 4.42 21.75
C ASN A 16 -19.05 4.97 21.06
N ARG A 17 -18.08 5.43 21.86
CA ARG A 17 -16.82 6.02 21.38
C ARG A 17 -16.04 5.11 20.43
N TRP A 18 -16.09 3.80 20.66
CA TRP A 18 -15.39 2.83 19.82
C TRP A 18 -16.02 2.71 18.44
N LEU A 19 -17.37 2.65 18.36
CA LEU A 19 -18.04 2.62 17.06
C LEU A 19 -17.77 3.90 16.26
N LYS A 20 -17.73 5.06 16.93
CA LYS A 20 -17.36 6.34 16.29
C LYS A 20 -15.92 6.29 15.73
N ARG A 21 -14.95 5.75 16.49
CA ARG A 21 -13.55 5.58 16.03
C ARG A 21 -13.47 4.61 14.84
N PHE A 22 -14.09 3.42 14.93
CA PHE A 22 -14.12 2.47 13.82
C PHE A 22 -14.76 3.09 12.58
N ARG A 23 -15.89 3.77 12.73
CA ARG A 23 -16.56 4.44 11.62
C ARG A 23 -15.67 5.51 10.98
N ALA A 24 -15.02 6.35 11.77
CA ALA A 24 -14.08 7.34 11.26
C ALA A 24 -12.92 6.69 10.49
N ALA A 25 -12.35 5.60 11.02
CA ALA A 25 -11.25 4.89 10.40
C ALA A 25 -11.66 4.15 9.11
N LEU A 26 -12.87 3.57 9.05
CA LEU A 26 -13.37 2.83 7.89
C LEU A 26 -14.02 3.72 6.81
N ALA A 27 -14.54 4.90 7.17
CA ALA A 27 -15.10 5.88 6.25
C ALA A 27 -14.05 6.85 5.68
N ALA A 28 -12.79 6.70 6.08
CA ALA A 28 -11.75 7.66 5.73
C ALA A 28 -11.60 7.84 4.22
N PRO A 29 -11.64 9.09 3.73
CA PRO A 29 -11.31 9.38 2.35
C PRO A 29 -9.88 8.95 2.04
N SER A 30 -9.65 8.59 0.80
CA SER A 30 -8.35 8.14 0.30
C SER A 30 -7.26 9.22 0.28
N SER A 31 -7.62 10.48 0.55
CA SER A 31 -6.71 11.63 0.58
C SER A 31 -6.21 11.92 1.99
N HIS A 32 -5.01 12.41 2.09
CA HIS A 32 -4.24 12.85 3.26
C HIS A 32 -4.91 12.72 4.63
N ARG A 33 -4.47 11.72 5.40
CA ARG A 33 -4.67 11.66 6.85
C ARG A 33 -3.36 12.02 7.56
N PRO A 34 -3.44 12.73 8.71
CA PRO A 34 -2.29 12.83 9.60
C PRO A 34 -1.71 11.46 9.93
N ALA A 35 -0.39 11.38 10.09
CA ALA A 35 0.30 10.12 10.36
C ALA A 35 -0.15 9.42 11.65
N GLU A 36 -0.76 10.17 12.57
CA GLU A 36 -1.17 9.71 13.90
C GLU A 36 -2.62 9.20 13.98
N GLU A 37 -3.43 9.34 12.92
CA GLU A 37 -4.80 8.88 12.95
C GLU A 37 -4.89 7.36 12.82
N ASP A 38 -5.80 6.78 13.63
CA ASP A 38 -6.08 5.35 13.58
C ASP A 38 -6.52 4.91 12.18
N VAL A 39 -6.08 3.73 11.77
CA VAL A 39 -6.52 3.05 10.56
C VAL A 39 -7.30 1.79 10.92
N ALA A 40 -8.15 1.32 10.03
CA ALA A 40 -8.91 0.11 10.29
C ALA A 40 -8.84 -0.89 9.15
N ALA A 41 -8.69 -2.15 9.53
CA ALA A 41 -8.82 -3.32 8.66
C ALA A 41 -10.21 -3.94 8.85
N GLU A 42 -10.91 -4.25 7.76
CA GLU A 42 -12.22 -4.93 7.78
C GLU A 42 -12.12 -6.27 7.05
N GLY A 43 -12.76 -7.29 7.63
CA GLY A 43 -12.79 -8.65 7.10
C GLY A 43 -11.77 -9.59 7.75
N ALA A 44 -12.17 -10.86 7.93
CA ALA A 44 -11.43 -11.83 8.73
C ALA A 44 -9.97 -12.03 8.28
N ARG A 45 -9.74 -12.10 6.97
CA ARG A 45 -8.39 -12.30 6.43
C ARG A 45 -7.49 -11.09 6.68
N LEU A 46 -8.00 -9.87 6.44
CA LEU A 46 -7.20 -8.65 6.63
C LEU A 46 -6.94 -8.38 8.11
N VAL A 47 -7.92 -8.65 8.98
CA VAL A 47 -7.75 -8.59 10.44
C VAL A 47 -6.69 -9.59 10.91
N ALA A 48 -6.74 -10.85 10.42
CA ALA A 48 -5.71 -11.84 10.73
C ALA A 48 -4.31 -11.36 10.29
N THR A 49 -4.20 -10.79 9.10
CA THR A 49 -2.94 -10.21 8.60
C THR A 49 -2.47 -9.07 9.51
N ALA A 50 -3.36 -8.16 9.92
CA ALA A 50 -3.01 -7.06 10.82
C ALA A 50 -2.50 -7.57 12.18
N LEU A 51 -3.15 -8.57 12.75
CA LEU A 51 -2.72 -9.18 14.01
C LEU A 51 -1.34 -9.88 13.94
N GLN A 52 -0.95 -10.33 12.75
CA GLN A 52 0.32 -11.04 12.50
C GLN A 52 1.44 -10.11 12.03
N SER A 53 1.13 -8.87 11.60
CA SER A 53 2.10 -7.94 11.01
C SER A 53 2.96 -7.20 12.02
N GLY A 54 2.67 -7.33 13.32
CA GLY A 54 3.39 -6.60 14.38
C GLY A 54 2.93 -5.15 14.58
N VAL A 55 1.91 -4.67 13.85
CA VAL A 55 1.34 -3.34 14.07
C VAL A 55 0.64 -3.26 15.43
N GLU A 56 0.62 -2.08 16.03
CA GLU A 56 -0.11 -1.82 17.27
C GLU A 56 -1.62 -1.90 17.03
N VAL A 57 -2.22 -3.04 17.38
CA VAL A 57 -3.69 -3.21 17.34
C VAL A 57 -4.28 -2.66 18.63
N ILE A 58 -5.17 -1.67 18.49
CA ILE A 58 -5.82 -0.96 19.60
C ILE A 58 -7.09 -1.69 20.05
N ALA A 59 -7.90 -2.16 19.08
CA ALA A 59 -9.14 -2.86 19.34
C ALA A 59 -9.54 -3.76 18.17
N VAL A 60 -10.21 -4.86 18.50
CA VAL A 60 -10.90 -5.74 17.54
C VAL A 60 -12.40 -5.65 17.84
N LEU A 61 -13.19 -5.32 16.81
CA LEU A 61 -14.65 -5.28 16.87
C LEU A 61 -15.21 -6.50 16.16
N VAL A 62 -16.12 -7.20 16.85
CA VAL A 62 -16.76 -8.41 16.33
C VAL A 62 -18.27 -8.27 16.44
N SER A 63 -18.98 -8.54 15.35
CA SER A 63 -20.44 -8.64 15.39
C SER A 63 -20.88 -10.05 15.80
N LYS A 64 -22.19 -10.22 16.06
CA LYS A 64 -22.75 -11.51 16.42
C LYS A 64 -22.45 -12.60 15.37
N SER A 65 -22.64 -12.29 14.09
CA SER A 65 -22.29 -13.22 12.99
C SER A 65 -20.78 -13.38 12.80
N GLY A 66 -20.00 -12.36 13.17
CA GLY A 66 -18.54 -12.36 13.10
C GLY A 66 -17.85 -13.19 14.17
N GLU A 67 -18.54 -13.55 15.26
CA GLU A 67 -17.98 -14.40 16.35
C GLU A 67 -17.41 -15.72 15.82
N ARG A 68 -17.93 -16.25 14.72
CA ARG A 68 -17.41 -17.45 14.04
C ARG A 68 -15.93 -17.35 13.64
N HIS A 69 -15.38 -16.14 13.51
CA HIS A 69 -13.97 -15.91 13.17
C HIS A 69 -13.05 -15.88 14.40
N LEU A 70 -13.60 -15.70 15.61
CA LEU A 70 -12.81 -15.61 16.85
C LEU A 70 -11.90 -16.80 17.11
N PRO A 71 -12.31 -18.07 16.87
CA PRO A 71 -11.42 -19.20 17.07
C PRO A 71 -10.10 -19.11 16.33
N HIS A 72 -10.10 -18.47 15.15
CA HIS A 72 -8.90 -18.29 14.31
C HIS A 72 -8.11 -17.01 14.62
N LEU A 73 -8.72 -16.04 15.32
CA LEU A 73 -8.12 -14.73 15.59
C LEU A 73 -7.64 -14.57 17.04
N SER A 74 -8.34 -15.22 17.99
CA SER A 74 -8.18 -14.97 19.42
C SER A 74 -6.76 -15.17 19.94
N GLY A 75 -6.03 -16.17 19.42
CA GLY A 75 -4.65 -16.44 19.79
C GLY A 75 -3.65 -15.36 19.37
N SER A 76 -4.02 -14.53 18.39
CA SER A 76 -3.19 -13.44 17.86
C SER A 76 -3.59 -12.06 18.37
N ILE A 77 -4.74 -11.93 19.09
CA ILE A 77 -5.17 -10.62 19.60
C ILE A 77 -4.28 -10.23 20.79
N PRO A 78 -3.51 -9.12 20.69
CA PRO A 78 -2.63 -8.69 21.77
C PRO A 78 -3.40 -8.49 23.10
N PRO A 79 -2.81 -8.82 24.26
CA PRO A 79 -3.47 -8.61 25.56
C PRO A 79 -3.90 -7.16 25.80
N ALA A 80 -3.13 -6.19 25.30
CA ALA A 80 -3.43 -4.75 25.41
C ALA A 80 -4.57 -4.30 24.49
N ALA A 81 -4.88 -5.03 23.42
CA ALA A 81 -5.96 -4.69 22.51
C ALA A 81 -7.33 -4.99 23.13
N ARG A 82 -8.30 -4.11 22.94
CA ARG A 82 -9.68 -4.33 23.37
C ARG A 82 -10.36 -5.33 22.43
N LEU A 83 -11.08 -6.30 22.98
CA LEU A 83 -11.98 -7.15 22.20
C LEU A 83 -13.42 -6.70 22.48
N LEU A 84 -14.10 -6.20 21.45
CA LEU A 84 -15.41 -5.53 21.53
C LEU A 84 -16.45 -6.34 20.76
N GLY A 85 -17.61 -6.55 21.36
CA GLY A 85 -18.74 -7.29 20.77
C GLY A 85 -19.91 -6.36 20.46
N THR A 86 -20.56 -6.55 19.30
CA THR A 86 -21.73 -5.75 18.93
C THR A 86 -22.74 -6.56 18.13
N SER A 87 -23.93 -5.99 17.85
CA SER A 87 -24.91 -6.60 16.95
C SER A 87 -24.49 -6.39 15.47
N ASP A 88 -24.97 -7.28 14.58
CA ASP A 88 -24.72 -7.16 13.13
C ASP A 88 -25.24 -5.82 12.58
N ARG A 89 -26.39 -5.34 13.11
CA ARG A 89 -26.95 -4.04 12.75
C ARG A 89 -26.01 -2.87 13.10
N LEU A 90 -25.42 -2.89 14.27
CA LEU A 90 -24.47 -1.84 14.70
C LEU A 90 -23.15 -1.95 13.93
N PHE A 91 -22.69 -3.16 13.66
CA PHE A 91 -21.49 -3.38 12.83
C PHE A 91 -21.68 -2.82 11.42
N ALA A 92 -22.82 -3.07 10.78
CA ALA A 92 -23.14 -2.56 9.44
C ALA A 92 -23.08 -1.02 9.35
N HIS A 93 -23.30 -0.29 10.44
CA HIS A 93 -23.17 1.17 10.45
C HIS A 93 -21.73 1.68 10.43
N VAL A 94 -20.76 0.85 10.78
CA VAL A 94 -19.33 1.22 10.76
C VAL A 94 -18.59 0.58 9.59
N ALA A 95 -19.13 -0.49 9.02
CA ALA A 95 -18.53 -1.22 7.91
C ALA A 95 -18.35 -0.34 6.66
N SER A 96 -17.26 -0.60 5.92
CA SER A 96 -16.95 0.04 4.64
C SER A 96 -17.35 -0.81 3.43
N THR A 97 -17.79 -2.04 3.68
CA THR A 97 -18.22 -3.00 2.63
C THR A 97 -19.73 -3.23 2.69
N GLU A 98 -20.35 -3.53 1.55
CA GLU A 98 -21.79 -3.82 1.45
C GLU A 98 -22.19 -5.10 2.17
N THR A 99 -21.31 -6.10 2.16
CA THR A 99 -21.51 -7.40 2.83
C THR A 99 -20.41 -7.66 3.85
N PRO A 100 -20.49 -7.02 5.04
CA PRO A 100 -19.45 -7.12 6.05
C PRO A 100 -19.36 -8.52 6.64
N GLN A 101 -18.14 -9.00 6.87
CA GLN A 101 -17.88 -10.29 7.52
C GLN A 101 -18.04 -10.24 9.04
N GLY A 102 -18.37 -9.08 9.59
CA GLY A 102 -18.62 -8.89 11.01
C GLY A 102 -17.37 -8.81 11.88
N VAL A 103 -16.19 -8.56 11.31
CA VAL A 103 -14.95 -8.36 12.07
C VAL A 103 -14.12 -7.22 11.51
N ALA A 104 -13.60 -6.37 12.39
CA ALA A 104 -12.70 -5.28 12.05
C ALA A 104 -11.64 -5.07 13.15
N ALA A 105 -10.46 -4.60 12.78
CA ALA A 105 -9.41 -4.20 13.70
C ALA A 105 -9.08 -2.72 13.54
N LEU A 106 -8.99 -2.01 14.65
CA LEU A 106 -8.49 -0.64 14.74
C LEU A 106 -7.03 -0.68 15.18
N MET A 107 -6.16 0.04 14.48
CA MET A 107 -4.73 -0.01 14.71
C MET A 107 -4.07 1.35 14.46
N ARG A 108 -2.87 1.54 14.98
CA ARG A 108 -2.00 2.62 14.55
C ARG A 108 -1.35 2.24 13.22
N PRO A 109 -1.30 3.17 12.24
CA PRO A 109 -0.57 2.89 11.01
C PRO A 109 0.91 2.70 11.33
N PRO A 110 1.60 1.75 10.69
CA PRO A 110 3.05 1.65 10.81
C PRO A 110 3.70 2.92 10.25
N SER A 111 4.78 3.35 10.87
CA SER A 111 5.62 4.44 10.41
C SER A 111 6.92 3.89 9.85
N ALA A 112 7.39 4.45 8.75
CA ALA A 112 8.69 4.14 8.18
C ALA A 112 9.47 5.42 7.92
N THR A 113 10.78 5.34 8.08
CA THR A 113 11.74 6.39 7.74
C THR A 113 12.35 6.14 6.37
N PHE A 114 13.08 7.09 5.82
CA PHE A 114 13.85 6.89 4.57
C PHE A 114 14.86 5.74 4.72
N ASP A 115 15.51 5.66 5.87
CA ASP A 115 16.49 4.61 6.15
C ASP A 115 15.90 3.20 6.08
N ASP A 116 14.63 3.03 6.50
CA ASP A 116 13.96 1.72 6.43
C ASP A 116 13.73 1.25 4.99
N LEU A 117 13.72 2.17 4.00
CA LEU A 117 13.59 1.83 2.59
C LEU A 117 14.91 1.36 1.96
N VAL A 118 16.04 1.92 2.40
CA VAL A 118 17.33 1.77 1.70
C VAL A 118 18.36 0.94 2.46
N ARG A 119 18.19 0.76 3.77
CA ARG A 119 19.09 -0.06 4.61
C ARG A 119 18.68 -1.52 4.56
N GLY A 120 19.61 -2.41 4.22
CA GLY A 120 19.40 -3.86 4.21
C GLY A 120 20.62 -4.59 3.67
N ALA A 121 20.63 -5.93 3.81
CA ALA A 121 21.70 -6.79 3.32
C ALA A 121 21.78 -6.88 1.79
N ALA A 122 20.68 -6.66 1.09
CA ALA A 122 20.56 -6.69 -0.36
C ALA A 122 20.52 -5.27 -0.95
N ALA A 123 20.83 -5.14 -2.23
CA ALA A 123 20.66 -3.88 -2.96
C ALA A 123 19.17 -3.42 -2.87
N PRO A 124 18.87 -2.22 -2.39
CA PRO A 124 17.49 -1.76 -2.23
C PRO A 124 16.75 -1.75 -3.57
N LEU A 125 15.46 -2.12 -3.50
CA LEU A 125 14.47 -1.94 -4.55
C LEU A 125 13.33 -1.15 -3.94
N VAL A 126 13.23 0.12 -4.25
CA VAL A 126 12.22 1.02 -3.70
C VAL A 126 11.15 1.32 -4.74
N LEU A 127 9.88 1.14 -4.40
CA LEU A 127 8.79 1.62 -5.22
C LEU A 127 8.42 3.05 -4.81
N VAL A 128 8.42 4.00 -5.74
CA VAL A 128 8.01 5.39 -5.51
C VAL A 128 6.74 5.67 -6.32
N MET A 129 5.66 6.01 -5.64
CA MET A 129 4.40 6.43 -6.23
C MET A 129 4.23 7.95 -6.03
N ALA A 130 4.20 8.72 -7.11
CA ALA A 130 4.16 10.18 -7.08
C ALA A 130 2.84 10.70 -7.66
N GLY A 131 1.98 11.28 -6.82
CA GLY A 131 0.70 11.86 -7.21
C GLY A 131 -0.38 10.85 -7.64
N MET A 132 -0.24 9.56 -7.33
CA MET A 132 -1.22 8.52 -7.67
C MET A 132 -2.51 8.68 -6.86
N GLN A 133 -3.67 8.71 -7.54
CA GLN A 133 -4.95 9.08 -6.91
C GLN A 133 -5.85 7.89 -6.56
N ASP A 134 -5.76 6.75 -7.28
CA ASP A 134 -6.61 5.59 -6.95
C ASP A 134 -5.98 4.73 -5.83
N PRO A 135 -6.63 4.63 -4.66
CA PRO A 135 -6.15 3.78 -3.58
C PRO A 135 -6.13 2.29 -3.94
N GLY A 136 -6.89 1.87 -4.97
CA GLY A 136 -6.83 0.51 -5.52
C GLY A 136 -5.50 0.24 -6.22
N ASN A 137 -5.04 1.18 -7.07
CA ASN A 137 -3.74 1.09 -7.73
C ASN A 137 -2.59 1.14 -6.70
N VAL A 138 -2.68 2.07 -5.73
CA VAL A 138 -1.70 2.17 -4.63
C VAL A 138 -1.59 0.84 -3.88
N GLY A 139 -2.72 0.26 -3.45
CA GLY A 139 -2.71 -1.01 -2.74
C GLY A 139 -2.20 -2.19 -3.59
N THR A 140 -2.59 -2.25 -4.86
CA THR A 140 -2.14 -3.29 -5.80
C THR A 140 -0.62 -3.23 -6.01
N LEU A 141 -0.07 -2.03 -6.16
CA LEU A 141 1.36 -1.80 -6.30
C LEU A 141 2.14 -2.16 -5.03
N ILE A 142 1.64 -1.82 -3.85
CA ILE A 142 2.27 -2.23 -2.59
C ILE A 142 2.31 -3.76 -2.47
N ARG A 143 1.23 -4.43 -2.89
CA ARG A 143 1.18 -5.90 -2.91
C ARG A 143 2.18 -6.50 -3.90
N ALA A 144 2.30 -5.93 -5.10
CA ALA A 144 3.29 -6.34 -6.08
C ALA A 144 4.72 -6.08 -5.58
N ALA A 145 4.96 -4.93 -4.94
CA ALA A 145 6.24 -4.58 -4.35
C ALA A 145 6.69 -5.60 -3.30
N GLU A 146 5.81 -6.00 -2.37
CA GLU A 146 6.13 -7.06 -1.40
C GLU A 146 6.39 -8.40 -2.10
N ALA A 147 5.53 -8.79 -3.04
CA ALA A 147 5.64 -10.06 -3.74
C ALA A 147 6.94 -10.19 -4.56
N PHE A 148 7.44 -9.08 -5.09
CA PHE A 148 8.64 -9.03 -5.93
C PHE A 148 9.88 -8.53 -5.18
N GLY A 149 9.86 -8.53 -3.85
CA GLY A 149 11.03 -8.31 -3.02
C GLY A 149 11.51 -6.86 -2.96
N ALA A 150 10.62 -5.88 -3.12
CA ALA A 150 10.95 -4.50 -2.82
C ALA A 150 11.29 -4.33 -1.33
N THR A 151 12.28 -3.49 -1.03
CA THR A 151 12.72 -3.19 0.34
C THR A 151 11.78 -2.22 1.04
N GLY A 152 11.02 -1.44 0.27
CA GLY A 152 10.03 -0.52 0.79
C GLY A 152 9.32 0.27 -0.31
N VAL A 153 8.36 1.06 0.13
CA VAL A 153 7.51 1.89 -0.73
C VAL A 153 7.51 3.32 -0.23
N ALA A 154 7.55 4.29 -1.13
CA ALA A 154 7.31 5.69 -0.80
C ALA A 154 6.10 6.23 -1.56
N THR A 155 5.20 6.92 -0.83
CA THR A 155 4.13 7.71 -1.43
C THR A 155 4.49 9.19 -1.34
N ALA A 156 4.68 9.83 -2.48
CA ALA A 156 5.14 11.20 -2.56
C ALA A 156 4.05 12.12 -3.14
N SER A 157 4.10 13.40 -2.77
CA SER A 157 3.34 14.43 -3.46
C SER A 157 4.08 14.90 -4.69
N ALA A 158 3.34 15.12 -5.78
CA ALA A 158 3.85 15.62 -7.06
C ALA A 158 2.88 16.63 -7.66
N ASP A 159 3.40 17.72 -8.21
CA ASP A 159 2.64 18.74 -8.92
C ASP A 159 1.41 19.26 -8.15
N GLY A 160 1.56 19.42 -6.83
CA GLY A 160 0.48 19.86 -5.93
C GLY A 160 -0.51 18.77 -5.52
N ALA A 161 -0.42 17.57 -6.07
CA ALA A 161 -1.26 16.43 -5.71
C ALA A 161 -0.51 15.45 -4.79
N GLY A 162 -1.16 15.00 -3.74
CA GLY A 162 -0.66 13.91 -2.90
C GLY A 162 -0.98 12.54 -3.50
N THR A 163 -0.22 11.52 -3.17
CA THR A 163 -0.59 10.13 -3.45
C THR A 163 -1.67 9.67 -2.46
N ALA A 164 -2.64 8.87 -2.93
CA ALA A 164 -3.69 8.31 -2.10
C ALA A 164 -3.11 7.56 -0.89
N ASN A 165 -3.81 7.64 0.24
CA ASN A 165 -3.34 7.04 1.49
C ASN A 165 -3.22 5.51 1.39
N PRO A 166 -2.01 4.93 1.56
CA PRO A 166 -1.77 3.49 1.46
C PRO A 166 -2.47 2.68 2.56
N PHE A 167 -2.89 3.33 3.65
CA PHE A 167 -3.62 2.73 4.76
C PHE A 167 -5.14 3.03 4.71
N ALA A 168 -5.64 3.66 3.66
CA ALA A 168 -7.08 3.77 3.45
C ALA A 168 -7.72 2.38 3.29
N PRO A 169 -8.96 2.15 3.73
CA PRO A 169 -9.59 0.83 3.69
C PRO A 169 -9.56 0.16 2.31
N LYS A 170 -9.75 0.93 1.23
CA LYS A 170 -9.65 0.41 -0.15
C LYS A 170 -8.22 -0.04 -0.49
N ALA A 171 -7.20 0.73 -0.10
CA ALA A 171 -5.80 0.40 -0.34
C ALA A 171 -5.35 -0.80 0.50
N LEU A 172 -5.75 -0.87 1.79
CA LEU A 172 -5.46 -2.03 2.64
C LEU A 172 -6.06 -3.33 2.09
N ARG A 173 -7.30 -3.28 1.58
CA ARG A 173 -7.92 -4.44 0.92
C ARG A 173 -7.18 -4.83 -0.36
N ALA A 174 -6.88 -3.87 -1.24
CA ALA A 174 -6.17 -4.12 -2.49
C ALA A 174 -4.75 -4.66 -2.25
N SER A 175 -4.06 -4.17 -1.21
CA SER A 175 -2.75 -4.68 -0.82
C SER A 175 -2.80 -6.03 -0.12
N ALA A 176 -3.98 -6.56 0.22
CA ALA A 176 -4.13 -7.76 1.06
C ALA A 176 -3.30 -7.68 2.36
N GLY A 177 -3.13 -6.46 2.90
CA GLY A 177 -2.36 -6.18 4.10
C GLY A 177 -0.84 -6.06 3.91
N SER A 178 -0.32 -6.10 2.68
CA SER A 178 1.11 -5.87 2.41
C SER A 178 1.58 -4.51 2.95
N ALA A 179 0.72 -3.48 2.92
CA ALA A 179 0.99 -2.17 3.48
C ALA A 179 1.27 -2.18 5.00
N LEU A 180 0.89 -3.23 5.71
CA LEU A 180 1.13 -3.39 7.14
C LEU A 180 2.46 -4.10 7.45
N ARG A 181 3.12 -4.67 6.44
CA ARG A 181 4.36 -5.46 6.60
C ARG A 181 5.56 -4.79 5.93
N LEU A 182 5.35 -4.26 4.73
CA LEU A 182 6.39 -3.57 3.98
C LEU A 182 6.57 -2.15 4.53
N PRO A 183 7.80 -1.64 4.72
CA PRO A 183 8.03 -0.24 5.07
C PRO A 183 7.36 0.71 4.06
N VAL A 184 6.50 1.61 4.53
CA VAL A 184 5.79 2.60 3.71
C VAL A 184 6.06 4.01 4.22
N LEU A 185 6.94 4.72 3.53
CA LEU A 185 7.25 6.13 3.78
C LEU A 185 6.17 7.03 3.15
N ARG A 186 5.69 8.02 3.91
CA ARG A 186 4.63 8.96 3.47
C ARG A 186 5.01 10.42 3.71
N GLY A 187 4.33 11.30 3.00
CA GLY A 187 4.36 12.75 3.31
C GLY A 187 5.55 13.53 2.77
N MET A 188 6.39 12.91 1.96
CA MET A 188 7.53 13.58 1.35
C MET A 188 7.17 14.10 -0.05
N ALA A 189 7.68 15.28 -0.41
CA ALA A 189 7.58 15.78 -1.78
C ALA A 189 8.50 14.98 -2.71
N ALA A 190 8.04 14.65 -3.91
CA ALA A 190 8.80 13.84 -4.87
C ALA A 190 10.21 14.39 -5.14
N PRO A 191 10.44 15.69 -5.39
CA PRO A 191 11.79 16.22 -5.62
C PRO A 191 12.76 15.97 -4.44
N VAL A 192 12.25 16.09 -3.19
CA VAL A 192 13.06 15.86 -1.99
C VAL A 192 13.41 14.38 -1.86
N LEU A 193 12.44 13.50 -2.07
CA LEU A 193 12.66 12.05 -2.04
C LEU A 193 13.68 11.61 -3.09
N LEU A 194 13.52 12.09 -4.35
CA LEU A 194 14.45 11.73 -5.45
C LEU A 194 15.87 12.22 -5.17
N ALA A 195 16.02 13.42 -4.57
CA ALA A 195 17.33 13.91 -4.15
C ALA A 195 17.96 13.02 -3.06
N GLN A 196 17.18 12.59 -2.07
CA GLN A 196 17.68 11.67 -1.02
C GLN A 196 18.08 10.31 -1.59
N LEU A 197 17.29 9.74 -2.50
CA LEU A 197 17.61 8.49 -3.18
C LEU A 197 18.94 8.60 -3.94
N ARG A 198 19.14 9.70 -4.66
CA ARG A 198 20.41 9.95 -5.38
C ARG A 198 21.61 10.04 -4.42
N VAL A 199 21.48 10.77 -3.31
CA VAL A 199 22.53 10.85 -2.28
C VAL A 199 22.83 9.50 -1.68
N ALA A 200 21.83 8.64 -1.53
CA ALA A 200 21.99 7.26 -1.05
C ALA A 200 22.56 6.29 -2.12
N GLY A 201 22.88 6.77 -3.32
CA GLY A 201 23.40 5.92 -4.41
C GLY A 201 22.34 5.01 -5.05
N VAL A 202 21.07 5.33 -4.87
CA VAL A 202 19.94 4.58 -5.46
C VAL A 202 19.60 5.20 -6.82
N ARG A 203 19.70 4.41 -7.88
CA ARG A 203 19.30 4.81 -9.23
C ARG A 203 17.80 4.94 -9.35
N VAL A 204 17.32 5.97 -10.04
CA VAL A 204 15.89 6.20 -10.25
C VAL A 204 15.53 5.84 -11.69
N TYR A 205 14.67 4.84 -11.86
CA TYR A 205 14.07 4.49 -13.14
C TYR A 205 12.61 4.96 -13.18
N ALA A 206 12.31 5.87 -14.11
CA ALA A 206 10.97 6.42 -14.29
C ALA A 206 10.17 5.60 -15.30
N ALA A 207 9.05 5.04 -14.91
CA ALA A 207 8.15 4.36 -15.85
C ALA A 207 7.43 5.38 -16.72
N SER A 208 7.62 5.32 -18.03
CA SER A 208 6.96 6.22 -18.99
C SER A 208 6.67 5.50 -20.31
N PRO A 209 5.50 5.69 -20.92
CA PRO A 209 5.21 5.24 -22.28
C PRO A 209 5.84 6.14 -23.35
N ASP A 210 6.28 7.35 -22.99
CA ASP A 210 6.76 8.37 -23.92
C ASP A 210 8.05 7.94 -24.61
N THR A 211 8.03 7.88 -25.92
CA THR A 211 9.16 7.50 -26.78
C THR A 211 10.09 8.66 -27.11
N SER A 212 9.71 9.90 -26.80
CA SER A 212 10.51 11.10 -27.07
C SER A 212 11.58 11.36 -26.01
N ILE A 213 11.53 10.65 -24.88
CA ILE A 213 12.49 10.83 -23.78
C ILE A 213 13.85 10.28 -24.19
N VAL A 214 14.87 11.13 -24.07
CA VAL A 214 16.26 10.73 -24.23
C VAL A 214 16.65 9.81 -23.08
N ASN A 215 17.41 8.74 -23.36
CA ASN A 215 17.79 7.71 -22.40
C ASN A 215 16.59 6.86 -21.90
N THR A 216 15.81 6.35 -22.86
CA THR A 216 14.75 5.37 -22.59
C THR A 216 15.28 3.96 -22.79
N LEU A 217 15.07 3.12 -21.78
CA LEU A 217 15.46 1.69 -21.78
C LEU A 217 14.22 0.82 -21.89
N LEU A 218 14.39 -0.37 -22.46
CA LEU A 218 13.41 -1.45 -22.30
C LEU A 218 13.60 -2.12 -20.93
N PRO A 219 12.58 -2.79 -20.36
CA PRO A 219 12.66 -3.35 -19.00
C PRO A 219 13.87 -4.28 -18.80
N TRP A 220 14.23 -5.05 -19.82
CA TRP A 220 15.35 -6.00 -19.78
C TRP A 220 16.72 -5.37 -20.08
N GLU A 221 16.79 -4.13 -20.53
CA GLU A 221 18.01 -3.35 -20.73
C GLU A 221 18.44 -2.59 -19.46
N ALA A 222 17.48 -2.30 -18.59
CA ALA A 222 17.76 -1.69 -17.30
C ALA A 222 18.41 -2.69 -16.34
N ASP A 223 19.45 -2.25 -15.63
CA ASP A 223 20.10 -3.09 -14.60
C ASP A 223 19.37 -2.95 -13.25
N TRP A 224 18.50 -3.89 -12.95
CA TRP A 224 17.72 -3.95 -11.73
C TRP A 224 18.46 -4.57 -10.54
N ARG A 225 19.65 -5.12 -10.73
CA ARG A 225 20.46 -5.78 -9.69
C ARG A 225 21.13 -4.77 -8.76
N MET A 226 21.30 -3.55 -9.22
CA MET A 226 21.83 -2.44 -8.42
C MET A 226 20.78 -1.86 -7.47
N PRO A 227 21.17 -0.97 -6.51
CA PRO A 227 20.24 -0.14 -5.77
C PRO A 227 19.37 0.69 -6.73
N VAL A 228 18.04 0.45 -6.72
CA VAL A 228 17.11 1.04 -7.69
C VAL A 228 15.83 1.50 -7.02
N ALA A 229 15.32 2.65 -7.45
CA ALA A 229 13.96 3.12 -7.20
C ALA A 229 13.17 3.12 -8.52
N LEU A 230 12.02 2.44 -8.52
CA LEU A 230 11.04 2.51 -9.60
C LEU A 230 10.07 3.65 -9.31
N LEU A 231 10.07 4.69 -10.15
CA LEU A 231 9.20 5.86 -10.04
C LEU A 231 7.98 5.71 -10.96
N LEU A 232 6.80 5.76 -10.37
CA LEU A 232 5.51 5.74 -11.06
C LEU A 232 4.75 7.05 -10.79
N GLY A 233 4.16 7.61 -11.82
CA GLY A 233 3.39 8.84 -11.77
C GLY A 233 1.88 8.64 -11.61
N ASN A 234 1.16 9.75 -11.74
CA ASN A 234 -0.30 9.80 -11.77
C ASN A 234 -0.87 8.98 -12.94
N GLU A 235 -2.05 8.40 -12.75
CA GLU A 235 -2.70 7.53 -13.73
C GLU A 235 -3.09 8.26 -15.03
N GLY A 236 -3.42 9.53 -14.93
CA GLY A 236 -3.83 10.36 -16.09
C GLY A 236 -2.70 11.23 -16.63
N ALA A 237 -2.06 12.00 -15.75
CA ALA A 237 -1.02 12.97 -16.15
C ALA A 237 0.37 12.33 -16.29
N GLY A 238 0.59 11.14 -15.77
CA GLY A 238 1.91 10.51 -15.75
C GLY A 238 2.89 11.19 -14.80
N LEU A 239 4.14 11.24 -15.19
CA LEU A 239 5.22 11.94 -14.50
C LEU A 239 5.47 13.30 -15.17
N SER A 240 5.66 14.35 -14.36
CA SER A 240 6.02 15.66 -14.90
C SER A 240 7.41 15.65 -15.55
N ALA A 241 7.64 16.61 -16.44
CA ALA A 241 8.93 16.75 -17.12
C ALA A 241 10.09 16.91 -16.12
N ASP A 242 9.86 17.56 -14.97
CA ASP A 242 10.87 17.71 -13.92
C ASP A 242 11.20 16.40 -13.23
N MET A 243 10.22 15.56 -12.96
CA MET A 243 10.44 14.22 -12.40
C MET A 243 11.17 13.32 -13.40
N LEU A 244 10.79 13.36 -14.68
CA LEU A 244 11.48 12.61 -15.74
C LEU A 244 12.94 13.06 -15.90
N ARG A 245 13.22 14.37 -15.86
CA ARG A 245 14.61 14.89 -15.87
C ARG A 245 15.40 14.53 -14.62
N SER A 246 14.72 14.30 -13.51
CA SER A 246 15.35 13.88 -12.24
C SER A 246 15.63 12.38 -12.18
N ALA A 247 15.11 11.57 -13.09
CA ALA A 247 15.40 10.15 -13.19
C ALA A 247 16.72 9.90 -13.95
N ASP A 248 17.39 8.79 -13.65
CA ASP A 248 18.62 8.39 -14.35
C ASP A 248 18.32 7.80 -15.72
N ALA A 249 17.14 7.17 -15.89
CA ALA A 249 16.60 6.72 -17.16
C ALA A 249 15.08 6.58 -17.11
N ALA A 250 14.42 6.68 -18.24
CA ALA A 250 13.05 6.22 -18.41
C ALA A 250 13.04 4.72 -18.74
N VAL A 251 12.04 3.99 -18.25
CA VAL A 251 11.82 2.59 -18.63
C VAL A 251 10.44 2.46 -19.25
N ARG A 252 10.43 1.97 -20.51
CA ARG A 252 9.23 1.82 -21.32
C ARG A 252 8.89 0.37 -21.57
N ILE A 253 7.67 -0.04 -21.17
CA ILE A 253 7.15 -1.36 -21.53
C ILE A 253 6.68 -1.31 -22.99
N PRO A 254 7.26 -2.13 -23.90
CA PRO A 254 6.78 -2.17 -25.28
C PRO A 254 5.36 -2.72 -25.34
N GLN A 255 4.53 -2.10 -26.14
CA GLN A 255 3.14 -2.50 -26.35
C GLN A 255 2.94 -2.97 -27.77
N ALA A 256 2.25 -4.09 -27.95
CA ALA A 256 1.84 -4.56 -29.26
C ALA A 256 0.55 -3.85 -29.72
N ALA A 257 0.48 -3.51 -31.00
CA ALA A 257 -0.79 -3.10 -31.59
C ALA A 257 -1.71 -4.32 -31.71
N ALA A 258 -3.01 -4.13 -31.41
CA ALA A 258 -3.99 -5.18 -31.68
C ALA A 258 -4.09 -5.44 -33.20
N PRO A 259 -4.40 -6.67 -33.64
CA PRO A 259 -4.63 -6.96 -35.05
C PRO A 259 -5.68 -6.01 -35.63
N GLY A 260 -5.31 -5.26 -36.68
CA GLY A 260 -6.17 -4.27 -37.34
C GLY A 260 -6.21 -2.88 -36.67
N ALA A 261 -5.57 -2.67 -35.56
CA ALA A 261 -5.43 -1.34 -34.94
C ALA A 261 -4.39 -0.50 -35.69
N GLN A 262 -4.69 0.80 -35.91
CA GLN A 262 -3.76 1.70 -36.58
C GLN A 262 -2.62 2.17 -35.67
N ALA A 263 -2.76 2.02 -34.36
CA ALA A 263 -1.75 2.35 -33.36
C ALA A 263 -1.85 1.41 -32.15
N PRO A 264 -0.74 1.21 -31.38
CA PRO A 264 -0.82 0.56 -30.09
C PRO A 264 -1.67 1.37 -29.11
N MET A 265 -2.09 0.74 -28.02
CA MET A 265 -2.80 1.42 -26.92
C MET A 265 -1.89 2.50 -26.30
N ASP A 266 -2.47 3.64 -25.89
CA ASP A 266 -1.68 4.79 -25.40
C ASP A 266 -0.89 4.47 -24.13
N SER A 267 -1.46 3.70 -23.19
CA SER A 267 -0.78 3.33 -21.94
C SER A 267 -1.40 2.10 -21.27
N LEU A 268 -0.62 1.44 -20.42
CA LEU A 268 -1.11 0.45 -19.47
C LEU A 268 -1.63 1.13 -18.20
N ASN A 269 -2.56 0.48 -17.49
CA ASN A 269 -2.88 0.88 -16.13
C ASN A 269 -1.59 0.95 -15.28
N ALA A 270 -1.44 2.00 -14.46
CA ALA A 270 -0.22 2.26 -13.70
C ALA A 270 0.17 1.09 -12.76
N ALA A 271 -0.82 0.41 -12.14
CA ALA A 271 -0.53 -0.74 -11.29
C ALA A 271 -0.08 -1.96 -12.09
N VAL A 272 -0.60 -2.15 -13.30
CA VAL A 272 -0.15 -3.21 -14.22
C VAL A 272 1.28 -2.91 -14.67
N ALA A 273 1.56 -1.71 -15.14
CA ALA A 273 2.89 -1.31 -15.59
C ALA A 273 3.93 -1.47 -14.47
N GLY A 274 3.64 -0.96 -13.28
CA GLY A 274 4.53 -1.08 -12.12
C GLY A 274 4.75 -2.54 -11.72
N SER A 275 3.72 -3.40 -11.77
CA SER A 275 3.85 -4.82 -11.46
C SER A 275 4.74 -5.57 -12.45
N VAL A 276 4.65 -5.24 -13.76
CA VAL A 276 5.53 -5.82 -14.79
C VAL A 276 6.99 -5.43 -14.56
N LEU A 277 7.25 -4.16 -14.23
CA LEU A 277 8.61 -3.68 -13.97
C LEU A 277 9.19 -4.26 -12.66
N LEU A 278 8.38 -4.39 -11.62
CA LEU A 278 8.79 -5.05 -10.37
C LEU A 278 9.07 -6.54 -10.58
N TYR A 279 8.27 -7.24 -11.41
CA TYR A 279 8.54 -8.61 -11.77
C TYR A 279 9.87 -8.75 -12.52
N GLU A 280 10.18 -7.85 -13.49
CA GLU A 280 11.46 -7.87 -14.19
C GLU A 280 12.64 -7.63 -13.22
N ALA A 281 12.49 -6.71 -12.28
CA ALA A 281 13.48 -6.49 -11.23
C ALA A 281 13.71 -7.77 -10.39
N ALA A 282 12.65 -8.44 -9.96
CA ALA A 282 12.74 -9.70 -9.23
C ALA A 282 13.42 -10.79 -10.07
N ARG A 283 13.03 -10.92 -11.34
CA ARG A 283 13.62 -11.91 -12.28
C ARG A 283 15.14 -11.75 -12.40
N GLN A 284 15.62 -10.51 -12.58
CA GLN A 284 17.08 -10.27 -12.70
C GLN A 284 17.81 -10.55 -11.39
N ARG A 285 17.20 -10.21 -10.23
CA ARG A 285 17.78 -10.40 -8.89
C ARG A 285 17.82 -11.87 -8.43
N THR A 286 16.92 -12.71 -8.94
CA THR A 286 16.90 -14.15 -8.62
C THR A 286 17.84 -14.97 -9.51
N GLN A 287 18.35 -14.41 -10.60
CA GLN A 287 19.29 -15.06 -11.51
C GLN A 287 20.77 -14.69 -11.21
N SER A 288 20.99 -13.84 -10.23
CA SER A 288 22.31 -13.44 -9.69
C SER A 288 22.65 -14.34 -8.53
#